data_80b129650f5b2c9c00a85cd68dac81e9
#
_entry.id   80b129650f5b2c9c00a85cd68dac81e9
#
_cell.length_a   1.000
_cell.length_b   1.000
_cell.length_c   1.000
_cell.angle_alpha   90.00
_cell.angle_beta   90.00
_cell.angle_gamma   90.00
#
_symmetry.space_group_name_H-M   'P 1'
#
loop_
_entity.id
_entity.type
_entity.pdbx_description
1 polymer ?
#
loop_
_entity_poly.entity_id
_entity_poly.type
_entity_poly.pdbx_seq_one_letter_code
_entity_poly.pdbx_strand_id
1 'polypeptide(L)'
;MPITEGRVTAGDVDFAYLETGQGPLALCLHGFPDSAHTWRHLLPALADAGFHAVAPFLRGYAPTAVPADGRYQTAALGLDAIALHEALGGDGEAVIIGHDWGAMATYIAANHEPERWRRVVTMAVPPAGSVAGGFFSYQQLQRSWYMFFFQHGLADVAVGMNDLAFIDGLWADWSPGYDASEDLPHVKDCLRDPANLAAAIGYYRATLGGVGVDPALDEVQNKGNAVTPQPTLYLHGRDDGCMGLEVAATAPTFLTSEGSRMEVIDHAGHFLQLEQPEVVNRLVLDFVSS
;
A
#
# COMPACT_ATOMS: atom_id res chain seq x y z
N MET A 1 -6.00 -13.53 -18.52
CA MET A 1 -6.87 -12.49 -19.17
C MET A 1 -6.08 -11.19 -19.26
N PRO A 2 -6.33 -10.28 -20.24
CA PRO A 2 -5.63 -8.99 -20.29
C PRO A 2 -6.06 -8.12 -19.11
N ILE A 3 -5.13 -7.28 -18.64
CA ILE A 3 -5.43 -6.22 -17.69
C ILE A 3 -6.14 -5.09 -18.47
N THR A 4 -7.21 -4.55 -17.92
CA THR A 4 -7.99 -3.45 -18.48
C THR A 4 -8.12 -2.32 -17.45
N GLU A 5 -8.38 -1.11 -17.93
CA GLU A 5 -8.62 0.05 -17.09
C GLU A 5 -10.12 0.21 -16.83
N GLY A 6 -10.47 0.59 -15.61
CA GLY A 6 -11.82 0.91 -15.19
C GLY A 6 -11.89 2.18 -14.36
N ARG A 7 -13.11 2.65 -14.12
CA ARG A 7 -13.38 3.76 -13.20
C ARG A 7 -14.62 3.47 -12.37
N VAL A 8 -14.60 3.92 -11.12
CA VAL A 8 -15.75 3.81 -10.22
C VAL A 8 -15.73 4.96 -9.22
N THR A 9 -16.89 5.51 -8.92
CA THR A 9 -17.05 6.41 -7.78
C THR A 9 -17.24 5.56 -6.53
N ALA A 10 -16.35 5.70 -5.57
CA ALA A 10 -16.43 5.02 -4.27
C ALA A 10 -16.27 6.04 -3.15
N GLY A 11 -17.27 6.14 -2.27
CA GLY A 11 -17.36 7.28 -1.36
C GLY A 11 -17.42 8.61 -2.13
N ASP A 12 -16.52 9.52 -1.79
CA ASP A 12 -16.44 10.85 -2.41
C ASP A 12 -15.33 10.97 -3.46
N VAL A 13 -14.73 9.84 -3.90
CA VAL A 13 -13.58 9.84 -4.83
C VAL A 13 -13.91 9.04 -6.09
N ASP A 14 -13.55 9.62 -7.26
CA ASP A 14 -13.58 8.93 -8.54
C ASP A 14 -12.26 8.20 -8.76
N PHE A 15 -12.27 6.90 -8.48
CA PHE A 15 -11.11 6.03 -8.64
C PHE A 15 -10.96 5.52 -10.06
N ALA A 16 -9.76 5.63 -10.59
CA ALA A 16 -9.32 4.81 -11.72
C ALA A 16 -8.65 3.55 -11.15
N TYR A 17 -8.75 2.46 -11.89
CA TYR A 17 -8.16 1.19 -11.47
C TYR A 17 -7.76 0.32 -12.67
N LEU A 18 -6.89 -0.63 -12.40
CA LEU A 18 -6.57 -1.75 -13.30
C LEU A 18 -7.31 -2.99 -12.80
N GLU A 19 -7.87 -3.78 -13.73
CA GLU A 19 -8.59 -4.99 -13.37
C GLU A 19 -8.38 -6.12 -14.36
N THR A 20 -8.57 -7.35 -13.87
CA THR A 20 -8.62 -8.55 -14.71
C THR A 20 -9.31 -9.69 -13.96
N GLY A 21 -9.82 -10.68 -14.68
CA GLY A 21 -10.47 -11.85 -14.10
C GLY A 21 -11.93 -11.62 -13.74
N GLN A 22 -12.52 -12.63 -13.10
CA GLN A 22 -13.89 -12.67 -12.60
C GLN A 22 -13.92 -13.58 -11.36
N GLY A 23 -14.84 -13.33 -10.43
CA GLY A 23 -15.01 -14.10 -9.21
C GLY A 23 -15.02 -13.23 -7.97
N PRO A 24 -14.67 -13.75 -6.78
CA PRO A 24 -14.53 -12.94 -5.58
C PRO A 24 -13.50 -11.83 -5.76
N LEU A 25 -13.74 -10.68 -5.14
CA LEU A 25 -12.85 -9.52 -5.24
C LEU A 25 -11.49 -9.78 -4.59
N ALA A 26 -10.40 -9.50 -5.31
CA ALA A 26 -9.06 -9.35 -4.76
C ALA A 26 -8.62 -7.90 -4.95
N LEU A 27 -8.71 -7.09 -3.88
CA LEU A 27 -8.37 -5.67 -3.91
C LEU A 27 -6.91 -5.47 -3.55
N CYS A 28 -6.11 -4.88 -4.48
CA CYS A 28 -4.67 -4.71 -4.37
C CYS A 28 -4.30 -3.23 -4.25
N LEU A 29 -3.84 -2.79 -3.09
CA LEU A 29 -3.54 -1.40 -2.75
C LEU A 29 -2.03 -1.13 -2.78
N HIS A 30 -1.60 -0.20 -3.63
CA HIS A 30 -0.20 0.24 -3.71
C HIS A 30 0.17 1.24 -2.60
N GLY A 31 1.40 1.74 -2.60
CA GLY A 31 1.86 2.76 -1.66
C GLY A 31 2.54 3.95 -2.32
N PHE A 32 3.55 4.51 -1.66
CA PHE A 32 4.36 5.65 -2.10
C PHE A 32 5.84 5.24 -2.23
N PRO A 33 6.55 5.75 -3.22
CA PRO A 33 6.05 6.35 -4.45
C PRO A 33 5.82 5.26 -5.48
N ASP A 34 4.56 4.93 -5.75
CA ASP A 34 4.19 3.78 -6.55
C ASP A 34 2.92 4.07 -7.37
N SER A 35 2.37 3.06 -8.05
CA SER A 35 1.14 3.14 -8.81
C SER A 35 0.42 1.78 -8.85
N ALA A 36 -0.79 1.73 -9.40
CA ALA A 36 -1.50 0.47 -9.59
C ALA A 36 -0.73 -0.54 -10.47
N HIS A 37 0.22 -0.08 -11.29
CA HIS A 37 1.04 -0.94 -12.16
C HIS A 37 2.01 -1.84 -11.39
N THR A 38 2.28 -1.57 -10.11
CA THR A 38 3.09 -2.44 -9.24
C THR A 38 2.51 -3.86 -9.16
N TRP A 39 1.21 -4.01 -9.41
CA TRP A 39 0.48 -5.27 -9.35
C TRP A 39 0.43 -6.03 -10.69
N ARG A 40 1.16 -5.56 -11.74
CA ARG A 40 1.11 -6.14 -13.09
C ARG A 40 1.42 -7.63 -13.16
N HIS A 41 2.20 -8.15 -12.23
CA HIS A 41 2.53 -9.58 -12.14
C HIS A 41 1.53 -10.37 -11.28
N LEU A 42 0.95 -9.74 -10.25
CA LEU A 42 0.04 -10.42 -9.33
C LEU A 42 -1.39 -10.47 -9.87
N LEU A 43 -1.87 -9.39 -10.53
CA LEU A 43 -3.25 -9.33 -11.06
C LEU A 43 -3.59 -10.51 -11.98
N PRO A 44 -2.76 -10.85 -13.02
CA PRO A 44 -3.04 -12.02 -13.86
C PRO A 44 -3.04 -13.32 -13.09
N ALA A 45 -2.14 -13.47 -12.10
CA ALA A 45 -2.04 -14.68 -11.31
C ALA A 45 -3.27 -14.88 -10.40
N LEU A 46 -3.82 -13.81 -9.81
CA LEU A 46 -5.08 -13.84 -9.07
C LEU A 46 -6.27 -14.15 -10.01
N ALA A 47 -6.31 -13.59 -11.21
CA ALA A 47 -7.34 -13.85 -12.20
C ALA A 47 -7.34 -15.33 -12.64
N ASP A 48 -6.16 -15.91 -12.85
CA ASP A 48 -6.01 -17.33 -13.20
C ASP A 48 -6.41 -18.25 -12.03
N ALA A 49 -6.33 -17.75 -10.79
CA ALA A 49 -6.82 -18.43 -9.59
C ALA A 49 -8.33 -18.22 -9.33
N GLY A 50 -9.03 -17.50 -10.22
CA GLY A 50 -10.49 -17.33 -10.16
C GLY A 50 -10.96 -16.11 -9.36
N PHE A 51 -10.12 -15.09 -9.18
CA PHE A 51 -10.51 -13.83 -8.56
C PHE A 51 -10.82 -12.75 -9.60
N HIS A 52 -11.69 -11.81 -9.25
CA HIS A 52 -11.75 -10.49 -9.86
C HIS A 52 -10.68 -9.63 -9.19
N ALA A 53 -9.51 -9.53 -9.82
CA ALA A 53 -8.36 -8.82 -9.29
C ALA A 53 -8.41 -7.35 -9.71
N VAL A 54 -8.40 -6.43 -8.73
CA VAL A 54 -8.54 -4.98 -8.94
C VAL A 54 -7.43 -4.24 -8.19
N ALA A 55 -6.75 -3.33 -8.88
CA ALA A 55 -5.73 -2.44 -8.32
C ALA A 55 -6.11 -0.99 -8.60
N PRO A 56 -6.68 -0.25 -7.63
CA PRO A 56 -6.95 1.17 -7.78
C PRO A 56 -5.65 1.98 -7.75
N PHE A 57 -5.62 3.10 -8.49
CA PHE A 57 -4.72 4.20 -8.17
C PHE A 57 -5.26 4.88 -6.91
N LEU A 58 -4.48 4.96 -5.85
CA LEU A 58 -4.96 5.48 -4.56
C LEU A 58 -5.39 6.95 -4.65
N ARG A 59 -6.13 7.43 -3.64
CA ARG A 59 -6.57 8.83 -3.58
C ARG A 59 -5.41 9.80 -3.83
N GLY A 60 -5.58 10.73 -4.76
CA GLY A 60 -4.54 11.69 -5.11
C GLY A 60 -3.45 11.19 -6.05
N TYR A 61 -3.46 9.93 -6.46
CA TYR A 61 -2.57 9.42 -7.51
C TYR A 61 -3.30 9.40 -8.86
N ALA A 62 -2.80 10.17 -9.84
CA ALA A 62 -3.42 10.17 -11.16
C ALA A 62 -3.42 8.75 -11.77
N PRO A 63 -4.48 8.35 -12.52
CA PRO A 63 -5.61 9.16 -12.95
C PRO A 63 -6.81 9.18 -11.98
N THR A 64 -6.67 8.71 -10.73
CA THR A 64 -7.65 8.93 -9.66
C THR A 64 -7.67 10.40 -9.27
N ALA A 65 -8.84 10.91 -8.94
CA ALA A 65 -9.00 12.31 -8.59
C ALA A 65 -8.25 12.69 -7.29
N VAL A 66 -7.76 13.92 -7.24
CA VAL A 66 -7.33 14.52 -5.97
C VAL A 66 -8.58 14.83 -5.16
N PRO A 67 -8.78 14.22 -3.98
CA PRO A 67 -10.00 14.39 -3.20
C PRO A 67 -10.16 15.82 -2.72
N ALA A 68 -11.37 16.36 -2.87
CA ALA A 68 -11.69 17.74 -2.49
C ALA A 68 -11.69 17.96 -0.97
N ASP A 69 -11.82 16.88 -0.19
CA ASP A 69 -11.83 16.91 1.28
C ASP A 69 -10.43 17.12 1.89
N GLY A 70 -9.36 16.93 1.11
CA GLY A 70 -7.97 17.09 1.55
C GLY A 70 -7.55 16.13 2.67
N ARG A 71 -8.26 15.01 2.86
CA ARG A 71 -7.98 14.02 3.91
C ARG A 71 -7.00 12.98 3.41
N TYR A 72 -5.84 12.88 4.08
CA TYR A 72 -4.76 11.96 3.70
C TYR A 72 -4.30 11.06 4.85
N GLN A 73 -4.97 11.10 6.01
CA GLN A 73 -4.70 10.16 7.10
C GLN A 73 -5.06 8.73 6.72
N THR A 74 -4.38 7.74 7.29
CA THR A 74 -4.55 6.32 6.92
C THR A 74 -5.98 5.82 7.11
N ALA A 75 -6.75 6.41 8.03
CA ALA A 75 -8.19 6.15 8.16
C ALA A 75 -8.95 6.42 6.86
N ALA A 76 -8.64 7.51 6.14
CA ALA A 76 -9.30 7.82 4.88
C ALA A 76 -8.97 6.76 3.80
N LEU A 77 -7.72 6.28 3.76
CA LEU A 77 -7.32 5.22 2.84
C LEU A 77 -8.02 3.88 3.17
N GLY A 78 -8.17 3.56 4.46
CA GLY A 78 -8.91 2.37 4.88
C GLY A 78 -10.39 2.43 4.52
N LEU A 79 -11.02 3.60 4.68
CA LEU A 79 -12.40 3.84 4.26
C LEU A 79 -12.56 3.80 2.73
N ASP A 80 -11.57 4.25 1.97
CA ASP A 80 -11.54 4.08 0.52
C ASP A 80 -11.56 2.61 0.11
N ALA A 81 -10.76 1.78 0.80
CA ALA A 81 -10.73 0.34 0.52
C ALA A 81 -12.11 -0.31 0.78
N ILE A 82 -12.80 0.10 1.83
CA ILE A 82 -14.16 -0.35 2.15
C ILE A 82 -15.17 0.13 1.09
N ALA A 83 -15.11 1.41 0.71
CA ALA A 83 -15.98 1.97 -0.31
C ALA A 83 -15.73 1.33 -1.70
N LEU A 84 -14.47 1.04 -2.04
CA LEU A 84 -14.12 0.31 -3.27
C LEU A 84 -14.64 -1.13 -3.22
N HIS A 85 -14.52 -1.83 -2.11
CA HIS A 85 -15.10 -3.17 -1.95
C HIS A 85 -16.60 -3.15 -2.26
N GLU A 86 -17.34 -2.19 -1.71
CA GLU A 86 -18.79 -2.06 -1.94
C GLU A 86 -19.10 -1.70 -3.39
N ALA A 87 -18.43 -0.69 -3.95
CA ALA A 87 -18.66 -0.19 -5.30
C ALA A 87 -18.31 -1.21 -6.41
N LEU A 88 -17.36 -2.11 -6.12
CA LEU A 88 -16.93 -3.19 -7.02
C LEU A 88 -17.70 -4.50 -6.80
N GLY A 89 -18.71 -4.51 -5.92
CA GLY A 89 -19.56 -5.67 -5.66
C GLY A 89 -18.85 -6.77 -4.84
N GLY A 90 -17.90 -6.40 -3.99
CA GLY A 90 -17.25 -7.32 -3.05
C GLY A 90 -18.24 -7.94 -2.07
N ASP A 91 -17.93 -9.14 -1.62
CA ASP A 91 -18.67 -9.88 -0.61
C ASP A 91 -17.71 -10.41 0.49
N GLY A 92 -18.20 -11.25 1.41
CA GLY A 92 -17.40 -11.82 2.48
C GLY A 92 -16.28 -12.78 2.03
N GLU A 93 -16.23 -13.16 0.75
CA GLU A 93 -15.16 -13.96 0.15
C GLU A 93 -14.01 -13.10 -0.39
N ALA A 94 -14.15 -11.77 -0.36
CA ALA A 94 -13.12 -10.86 -0.83
C ALA A 94 -11.82 -10.99 -0.05
N VAL A 95 -10.70 -10.72 -0.72
CA VAL A 95 -9.37 -10.63 -0.13
C VAL A 95 -8.79 -9.24 -0.34
N ILE A 96 -7.99 -8.76 0.61
CA ILE A 96 -7.34 -7.46 0.50
C ILE A 96 -5.84 -7.63 0.62
N ILE A 97 -5.11 -6.97 -0.29
CA ILE A 97 -3.67 -7.06 -0.44
C ILE A 97 -3.13 -5.63 -0.46
N GLY A 98 -2.18 -5.31 0.40
CA GLY A 98 -1.63 -3.96 0.47
C GLY A 98 -0.12 -3.94 0.57
N HIS A 99 0.50 -2.97 -0.09
CA HIS A 99 1.92 -2.68 -0.03
C HIS A 99 2.14 -1.25 0.48
N ASP A 100 3.10 -1.04 1.39
CA ASP A 100 3.48 0.26 1.94
C ASP A 100 2.27 1.01 2.56
N TRP A 101 1.86 2.19 2.06
CA TRP A 101 0.63 2.87 2.51
C TRP A 101 -0.62 2.02 2.28
N GLY A 102 -0.64 1.23 1.21
CA GLY A 102 -1.70 0.25 0.98
C GLY A 102 -1.76 -0.83 2.07
N ALA A 103 -0.62 -1.23 2.66
CA ALA A 103 -0.63 -2.14 3.81
C ALA A 103 -1.27 -1.49 5.05
N MET A 104 -0.97 -0.21 5.32
CA MET A 104 -1.61 0.53 6.41
C MET A 104 -3.12 0.68 6.20
N ALA A 105 -3.55 1.00 4.98
CA ALA A 105 -4.97 1.03 4.61
C ALA A 105 -5.64 -0.34 4.81
N THR A 106 -4.95 -1.42 4.44
CA THR A 106 -5.40 -2.80 4.58
C THR A 106 -5.64 -3.17 6.05
N TYR A 107 -4.73 -2.84 6.96
CA TYR A 107 -4.93 -3.09 8.40
C TYR A 107 -6.17 -2.34 8.93
N ILE A 108 -6.36 -1.09 8.53
CA ILE A 108 -7.52 -0.30 8.95
C ILE A 108 -8.81 -0.89 8.40
N ALA A 109 -8.88 -1.17 7.09
CA ALA A 109 -10.08 -1.73 6.46
C ALA A 109 -10.46 -3.09 7.08
N ALA A 110 -9.47 -3.97 7.26
CA ALA A 110 -9.67 -5.29 7.83
C ALA A 110 -10.11 -5.26 9.30
N ASN A 111 -9.66 -4.28 10.08
CA ASN A 111 -10.02 -4.13 11.49
C ASN A 111 -11.30 -3.32 11.69
N HIS A 112 -11.68 -2.46 10.74
CA HIS A 112 -12.88 -1.63 10.84
C HIS A 112 -14.14 -2.40 10.43
N GLU A 113 -14.10 -3.12 9.31
CA GLU A 113 -15.19 -3.97 8.80
C GLU A 113 -14.67 -5.37 8.49
N PRO A 114 -14.40 -6.19 9.53
CA PRO A 114 -13.71 -7.46 9.38
C PRO A 114 -14.48 -8.51 8.58
N GLU A 115 -15.80 -8.44 8.55
CA GLU A 115 -16.67 -9.38 7.84
C GLU A 115 -16.58 -9.27 6.31
N ARG A 116 -15.98 -8.18 5.78
CA ARG A 116 -15.80 -8.00 4.34
C ARG A 116 -14.63 -8.80 3.77
N TRP A 117 -13.69 -9.23 4.61
CA TRP A 117 -12.40 -9.73 4.15
C TRP A 117 -12.11 -11.14 4.68
N ARG A 118 -12.02 -12.10 3.77
CA ARG A 118 -11.71 -13.49 4.14
C ARG A 118 -10.23 -13.68 4.48
N ARG A 119 -9.34 -13.00 3.79
CA ARG A 119 -7.89 -13.05 3.96
C ARG A 119 -7.28 -11.67 3.80
N VAL A 120 -6.17 -11.47 4.50
CA VAL A 120 -5.40 -10.21 4.49
C VAL A 120 -3.95 -10.50 4.10
N VAL A 121 -3.42 -9.77 3.12
CA VAL A 121 -2.01 -9.81 2.76
C VAL A 121 -1.43 -8.41 2.87
N THR A 122 -0.30 -8.27 3.58
CA THR A 122 0.40 -6.99 3.71
C THR A 122 1.86 -7.15 3.36
N MET A 123 2.44 -6.13 2.72
CA MET A 123 3.82 -6.14 2.23
C MET A 123 4.58 -4.89 2.67
N ALA A 124 5.84 -5.06 2.99
CA ALA A 124 6.83 -4.05 3.36
C ALA A 124 6.56 -3.32 4.70
N VAL A 125 5.32 -2.99 5.03
CA VAL A 125 4.98 -2.34 6.32
C VAL A 125 4.35 -3.35 7.28
N PRO A 126 5.01 -3.64 8.41
CA PRO A 126 4.52 -4.60 9.39
C PRO A 126 3.35 -4.04 10.23
N PRO A 127 2.66 -4.87 11.03
CA PRO A 127 1.65 -4.41 11.98
C PRO A 127 2.13 -3.25 12.85
N ALA A 128 1.22 -2.33 13.20
CA ALA A 128 1.54 -1.09 13.90
C ALA A 128 2.35 -1.28 15.20
N GLY A 129 2.11 -2.37 15.95
CA GLY A 129 2.89 -2.67 17.14
C GLY A 129 4.37 -2.94 16.86
N SER A 130 4.67 -3.57 15.70
CA SER A 130 6.05 -3.78 15.23
C SER A 130 6.70 -2.45 14.84
N VAL A 131 5.98 -1.63 14.07
CA VAL A 131 6.44 -0.27 13.71
C VAL A 131 6.74 0.55 14.96
N ALA A 132 5.81 0.60 15.92
CA ALA A 132 5.97 1.35 17.16
C ALA A 132 7.20 0.92 17.99
N GLY A 133 7.54 -0.36 17.94
CA GLY A 133 8.70 -0.91 18.64
C GLY A 133 10.05 -0.58 18.00
N GLY A 134 10.11 -0.33 16.69
CA GLY A 134 11.38 -0.21 15.95
C GLY A 134 11.61 1.10 15.20
N PHE A 135 10.56 1.87 14.91
CA PHE A 135 10.62 3.05 14.05
C PHE A 135 11.63 4.12 14.53
N PHE A 136 11.73 4.34 15.84
CA PHE A 136 12.62 5.35 16.41
C PHE A 136 14.06 4.86 16.66
N SER A 137 14.44 3.69 16.13
CA SER A 137 15.85 3.31 16.12
C SER A 137 16.66 4.23 15.20
N TYR A 138 17.94 4.42 15.50
CA TYR A 138 18.80 5.29 14.71
C TYR A 138 18.86 4.86 13.24
N GLN A 139 18.96 3.56 12.99
CA GLN A 139 19.02 2.98 11.65
C GLN A 139 17.72 3.22 10.87
N GLN A 140 16.56 3.00 11.52
CA GLN A 140 15.29 3.26 10.85
C GLN A 140 15.05 4.74 10.61
N LEU A 141 15.43 5.62 11.54
CA LEU A 141 15.34 7.07 11.33
C LEU A 141 16.21 7.54 10.15
N GLN A 142 17.38 6.92 9.94
CA GLN A 142 18.20 7.19 8.75
C GLN A 142 17.49 6.79 7.46
N ARG A 143 16.78 5.64 7.42
CA ARG A 143 15.97 5.22 6.27
C ARG A 143 14.75 6.13 6.07
N SER A 144 14.14 6.54 7.16
CA SER A 144 12.89 7.33 7.18
C SER A 144 13.11 8.84 7.11
N TRP A 145 14.34 9.34 6.83
CA TRP A 145 14.67 10.77 6.82
C TRP A 145 13.73 11.60 5.94
N TYR A 146 13.29 11.04 4.81
CA TYR A 146 12.41 11.69 3.85
C TYR A 146 11.04 12.03 4.46
N MET A 147 10.53 11.24 5.39
CA MET A 147 9.26 11.49 6.07
C MET A 147 9.30 12.81 6.86
N PHE A 148 10.44 13.11 7.48
CA PHE A 148 10.68 14.37 8.18
C PHE A 148 10.92 15.53 7.21
N PHE A 149 11.63 15.28 6.10
CA PHE A 149 11.81 16.25 5.03
C PHE A 149 10.46 16.65 4.42
N PHE A 150 9.53 15.73 4.24
CA PHE A 150 8.20 16.01 3.69
C PHE A 150 7.34 16.93 4.56
N GLN A 151 7.68 17.09 5.85
CA GLN A 151 7.02 18.09 6.70
C GLN A 151 7.46 19.53 6.34
N HIS A 152 8.55 19.70 5.63
CA HIS A 152 9.07 21.01 5.25
C HIS A 152 8.38 21.52 3.99
N GLY A 153 8.04 22.83 3.95
CA GLY A 153 7.35 23.43 2.80
C GLY A 153 8.13 23.44 1.47
N LEU A 154 9.46 23.15 1.50
CA LEU A 154 10.26 22.99 0.28
C LEU A 154 10.14 21.60 -0.35
N ALA A 155 9.50 20.63 0.32
CA ALA A 155 9.45 19.26 -0.17
C ALA A 155 8.74 19.15 -1.52
N ASP A 156 7.58 19.81 -1.69
CA ASP A 156 6.82 19.79 -2.95
C ASP A 156 7.67 20.27 -4.13
N VAL A 157 8.46 21.33 -3.92
CA VAL A 157 9.36 21.86 -4.95
C VAL A 157 10.52 20.91 -5.21
N ALA A 158 11.21 20.45 -4.17
CA ALA A 158 12.39 19.62 -4.30
C ALA A 158 12.08 18.26 -4.93
N VAL A 159 10.99 17.63 -4.54
CA VAL A 159 10.55 16.33 -5.10
C VAL A 159 10.08 16.49 -6.54
N GLY A 160 9.40 17.59 -6.87
CA GLY A 160 8.91 17.87 -8.22
C GLY A 160 9.98 18.25 -9.25
N MET A 161 11.20 18.58 -8.81
CA MET A 161 12.28 19.02 -9.71
C MET A 161 12.81 17.89 -10.61
N ASN A 162 13.34 18.27 -11.77
CA ASN A 162 14.05 17.38 -12.70
C ASN A 162 13.26 16.10 -13.05
N ASP A 163 11.99 16.28 -13.39
CA ASP A 163 11.07 15.18 -13.69
C ASP A 163 11.02 14.14 -12.55
N LEU A 164 10.83 14.61 -11.32
CA LEU A 164 10.73 13.77 -10.13
C LEU A 164 11.98 12.91 -9.85
N ALA A 165 13.19 13.39 -10.18
CA ALA A 165 14.44 12.66 -9.94
C ALA A 165 14.66 12.26 -8.47
N PHE A 166 13.99 12.93 -7.54
CA PHE A 166 13.96 12.53 -6.12
C PHE A 166 13.34 11.15 -5.93
N ILE A 167 12.29 10.85 -6.70
CA ILE A 167 11.60 9.54 -6.67
C ILE A 167 12.53 8.44 -7.18
N ASP A 168 13.31 8.71 -8.25
CA ASP A 168 14.31 7.76 -8.75
C ASP A 168 15.33 7.40 -7.66
N GLY A 169 15.76 8.41 -6.88
CA GLY A 169 16.65 8.21 -5.73
C GLY A 169 16.05 7.33 -4.64
N LEU A 170 14.78 7.57 -4.28
CA LEU A 170 14.09 6.74 -3.27
C LEU A 170 13.98 5.27 -3.73
N TRP A 171 13.63 5.04 -4.99
CA TRP A 171 13.56 3.67 -5.53
C TRP A 171 14.90 2.96 -5.49
N ALA A 172 15.98 3.65 -5.88
CA ALA A 172 17.34 3.11 -5.84
C ALA A 172 17.79 2.79 -4.41
N ASP A 173 17.43 3.63 -3.43
CA ASP A 173 17.76 3.42 -2.02
C ASP A 173 16.92 2.30 -1.38
N TRP A 174 15.65 2.17 -1.78
CA TRP A 174 14.71 1.25 -1.15
C TRP A 174 14.77 -0.17 -1.73
N SER A 175 15.14 -0.30 -3.00
CA SER A 175 15.33 -1.58 -3.69
C SER A 175 16.68 -1.62 -4.38
N PRO A 176 17.78 -1.77 -3.62
CA PRO A 176 19.14 -1.71 -4.15
C PRO A 176 19.41 -2.78 -5.22
N GLY A 177 19.77 -2.32 -6.43
CA GLY A 177 20.09 -3.21 -7.54
C GLY A 177 18.91 -3.63 -8.42
N TYR A 178 17.70 -3.21 -8.09
CA TYR A 178 16.54 -3.40 -8.95
C TYR A 178 16.55 -2.42 -10.13
N ASP A 179 16.29 -2.91 -11.34
CA ASP A 179 16.10 -2.07 -12.52
C ASP A 179 14.65 -1.58 -12.61
N ALA A 180 14.41 -0.38 -12.11
CA ALA A 180 13.08 0.25 -12.08
C ALA A 180 12.71 0.99 -13.38
N SER A 181 13.45 0.78 -14.48
CA SER A 181 13.26 1.53 -15.74
C SER A 181 11.89 1.30 -16.38
N GLU A 182 11.25 0.16 -16.13
CA GLU A 182 9.87 -0.12 -16.55
C GLU A 182 8.82 0.54 -15.65
N ASP A 183 9.09 0.64 -14.33
CA ASP A 183 8.12 1.08 -13.33
C ASP A 183 8.07 2.58 -13.12
N LEU A 184 9.23 3.22 -13.07
CA LEU A 184 9.35 4.66 -12.80
C LEU A 184 8.54 5.56 -13.73
N PRO A 185 8.39 5.28 -15.04
CA PRO A 185 7.49 6.05 -15.90
C PRO A 185 6.05 6.07 -15.39
N HIS A 186 5.51 4.92 -14.97
CA HIS A 186 4.15 4.80 -14.42
C HIS A 186 3.99 5.55 -13.11
N VAL A 187 4.98 5.46 -12.23
CA VAL A 187 4.99 6.19 -10.95
C VAL A 187 5.01 7.70 -11.19
N LYS A 188 5.89 8.16 -12.08
CA LYS A 188 6.00 9.59 -12.41
C LYS A 188 4.75 10.13 -13.07
N ASP A 189 4.09 9.36 -13.94
CA ASP A 189 2.84 9.76 -14.57
C ASP A 189 1.74 10.01 -13.53
N CYS A 190 1.72 9.25 -12.42
CA CYS A 190 0.78 9.47 -11.33
C CYS A 190 1.06 10.72 -10.49
N LEU A 191 2.31 11.21 -10.46
CA LEU A 191 2.77 12.24 -9.55
C LEU A 191 3.25 13.54 -10.23
N ARG A 192 3.27 13.58 -11.57
CA ARG A 192 3.81 14.70 -12.33
C ARG A 192 3.00 16.00 -12.16
N ASP A 193 1.69 15.88 -11.96
CA ASP A 193 0.86 17.03 -11.60
C ASP A 193 1.18 17.47 -10.15
N PRO A 194 1.48 18.78 -9.91
CA PRO A 194 1.80 19.25 -8.57
C PRO A 194 0.72 18.98 -7.52
N ALA A 195 -0.56 18.92 -7.90
CA ALA A 195 -1.63 18.60 -6.96
C ALA A 195 -1.60 17.13 -6.53
N ASN A 196 -1.28 16.21 -7.48
CA ASN A 196 -1.11 14.81 -7.16
C ASN A 196 0.13 14.56 -6.30
N LEU A 197 1.25 15.23 -6.59
CA LEU A 197 2.45 15.16 -5.78
C LEU A 197 2.19 15.65 -4.36
N ALA A 198 1.53 16.80 -4.21
CA ALA A 198 1.16 17.36 -2.91
C ALA A 198 0.21 16.43 -2.13
N ALA A 199 -0.72 15.75 -2.82
CA ALA A 199 -1.61 14.74 -2.24
C ALA A 199 -0.83 13.53 -1.70
N ALA A 200 0.11 12.99 -2.49
CA ALA A 200 0.95 11.86 -2.08
C ALA A 200 1.85 12.20 -0.88
N ILE A 201 2.48 13.39 -0.88
CA ILE A 201 3.24 13.90 0.27
C ILE A 201 2.31 14.17 1.46
N GLY A 202 1.06 14.50 1.20
CA GLY A 202 0.01 14.72 2.21
C GLY A 202 -0.18 13.56 3.17
N TYR A 203 0.02 12.31 2.74
CA TYR A 203 -0.04 11.12 3.60
C TYR A 203 0.94 11.21 4.77
N TYR A 204 2.17 11.63 4.48
CA TYR A 204 3.23 11.81 5.48
C TYR A 204 2.95 13.01 6.38
N ARG A 205 2.40 14.10 5.84
CA ARG A 205 2.01 15.29 6.61
C ARG A 205 0.86 14.99 7.56
N ALA A 206 -0.11 14.20 7.13
CA ALA A 206 -1.19 13.75 8.00
C ALA A 206 -0.68 12.84 9.13
N THR A 207 0.28 11.96 8.84
CA THR A 207 0.78 10.97 9.81
C THR A 207 1.72 11.59 10.87
N LEU A 208 2.64 12.47 10.47
CA LEU A 208 3.64 13.05 11.38
C LEU A 208 3.38 14.50 11.74
N GLY A 209 2.81 15.29 10.83
CA GLY A 209 2.61 16.72 11.00
C GLY A 209 1.22 17.13 11.45
N GLY A 210 0.25 16.23 11.45
CA GLY A 210 -1.14 16.52 11.79
C GLY A 210 -1.87 17.45 10.79
N VAL A 211 -1.33 17.61 9.57
CA VAL A 211 -1.94 18.43 8.51
C VAL A 211 -2.85 17.55 7.66
N GLY A 212 -4.10 18.00 7.41
CA GLY A 212 -5.07 17.21 6.66
C GLY A 212 -5.66 16.04 7.48
N VAL A 213 -5.67 16.17 8.79
CA VAL A 213 -6.29 15.22 9.73
C VAL A 213 -7.71 15.68 10.08
N ASP A 214 -8.66 14.78 9.96
CA ASP A 214 -10.03 14.97 10.44
C ASP A 214 -10.23 14.19 11.75
N PRO A 215 -10.45 14.86 12.89
CA PRO A 215 -10.69 14.19 14.16
C PRO A 215 -11.93 13.27 14.16
N ALA A 216 -12.88 13.48 13.25
CA ALA A 216 -14.03 12.59 13.10
C ALA A 216 -13.62 11.17 12.69
N LEU A 217 -12.42 10.99 12.15
CA LEU A 217 -11.86 9.69 11.74
C LEU A 217 -10.96 9.03 12.81
N ASP A 218 -10.82 9.63 14.00
CA ASP A 218 -9.89 9.12 15.03
C ASP A 218 -10.23 7.68 15.47
N GLU A 219 -11.51 7.35 15.56
CA GLU A 219 -11.92 5.98 15.89
C GLU A 219 -11.48 4.99 14.82
N VAL A 220 -11.67 5.31 13.54
CA VAL A 220 -11.24 4.50 12.40
C VAL A 220 -9.71 4.44 12.36
N GLN A 221 -9.03 5.58 12.56
CA GLN A 221 -7.58 5.65 12.60
C GLN A 221 -6.99 4.69 13.64
N ASN A 222 -7.59 4.61 14.81
CA ASN A 222 -7.15 3.74 15.89
C ASN A 222 -7.34 2.24 15.59
N LYS A 223 -8.19 1.86 14.63
CA LYS A 223 -8.33 0.45 14.18
C LYS A 223 -7.02 -0.09 13.61
N GLY A 224 -6.21 0.76 12.97
CA GLY A 224 -4.89 0.36 12.45
C GLY A 224 -3.92 -0.15 13.51
N ASN A 225 -4.16 0.15 14.80
CA ASN A 225 -3.34 -0.31 15.91
C ASN A 225 -3.77 -1.69 16.47
N ALA A 226 -4.90 -2.21 16.04
CA ALA A 226 -5.42 -3.49 16.53
C ALA A 226 -4.75 -4.67 15.80
N VAL A 227 -4.78 -5.83 16.45
CA VAL A 227 -4.44 -7.09 15.78
C VAL A 227 -5.54 -7.43 14.77
N THR A 228 -5.13 -7.78 13.57
CA THR A 228 -6.05 -8.12 12.49
C THR A 228 -6.74 -9.45 12.79
N PRO A 229 -8.08 -9.51 12.81
CA PRO A 229 -8.80 -10.71 13.21
C PRO A 229 -8.80 -11.82 12.14
N GLN A 230 -8.60 -11.47 10.86
CA GLN A 230 -8.50 -12.45 9.78
C GLN A 230 -7.12 -13.10 9.75
N PRO A 231 -6.99 -14.30 9.18
CA PRO A 231 -5.70 -14.83 8.80
C PRO A 231 -4.95 -13.80 7.94
N THR A 232 -3.71 -13.49 8.34
CA THR A 232 -2.89 -12.44 7.71
C THR A 232 -1.53 -13.00 7.28
N LEU A 233 -1.19 -12.81 6.00
CA LEU A 233 0.14 -13.04 5.47
C LEU A 233 0.89 -11.71 5.41
N TYR A 234 2.00 -11.62 6.12
CA TYR A 234 2.91 -10.48 6.00
C TYR A 234 4.18 -10.89 5.24
N LEU A 235 4.50 -10.17 4.17
CA LEU A 235 5.69 -10.35 3.36
C LEU A 235 6.66 -9.17 3.53
N HIS A 236 7.96 -9.47 3.66
CA HIS A 236 8.96 -8.43 3.82
C HIS A 236 10.21 -8.73 3.00
N GLY A 237 10.72 -7.75 2.24
CA GLY A 237 11.97 -7.87 1.51
C GLY A 237 13.17 -7.86 2.47
N ARG A 238 14.10 -8.78 2.30
CA ARG A 238 15.30 -8.86 3.18
C ARG A 238 16.14 -7.59 3.10
N ASP A 239 16.22 -7.01 1.92
CA ASP A 239 17.08 -5.88 1.59
C ASP A 239 16.31 -4.56 1.54
N ASP A 240 15.11 -4.49 2.18
CA ASP A 240 14.26 -3.30 2.20
C ASP A 240 15.00 -2.10 2.80
N GLY A 241 15.26 -1.11 1.94
CA GLY A 241 15.95 0.13 2.33
C GLY A 241 15.01 1.21 2.88
N CYS A 242 13.68 1.00 2.81
CA CYS A 242 12.67 1.90 3.38
C CYS A 242 12.32 1.50 4.81
N MET A 243 11.83 0.27 4.99
CA MET A 243 11.50 -0.31 6.29
C MET A 243 12.45 -1.46 6.58
N GLY A 244 13.35 -1.27 7.54
CA GLY A 244 14.37 -2.28 7.83
C GLY A 244 13.80 -3.57 8.42
N LEU A 245 14.44 -4.70 8.06
CA LEU A 245 14.05 -6.01 8.57
C LEU A 245 14.03 -6.06 10.11
N GLU A 246 14.88 -5.26 10.78
CA GLU A 246 14.91 -5.15 12.24
C GLU A 246 13.60 -4.61 12.83
N VAL A 247 12.87 -3.76 12.11
CA VAL A 247 11.53 -3.29 12.50
C VAL A 247 10.50 -4.40 12.26
N ALA A 248 10.60 -5.09 11.13
CA ALA A 248 9.69 -6.17 10.74
C ALA A 248 9.85 -7.43 11.60
N ALA A 249 11.02 -7.68 12.18
CA ALA A 249 11.35 -8.91 12.91
C ALA A 249 10.41 -9.24 14.08
N THR A 250 9.74 -8.24 14.65
CA THR A 250 8.76 -8.44 15.73
C THR A 250 7.34 -8.68 15.23
N ALA A 251 7.08 -8.55 13.93
CA ALA A 251 5.74 -8.72 13.33
C ALA A 251 5.04 -10.03 13.73
N PRO A 252 5.73 -11.21 13.83
CA PRO A 252 5.07 -12.45 14.24
C PRO A 252 4.36 -12.37 15.60
N THR A 253 4.77 -11.47 16.51
CA THR A 253 4.11 -11.29 17.80
C THR A 253 2.75 -10.60 17.69
N PHE A 254 2.47 -9.97 16.55
CA PHE A 254 1.22 -9.26 16.24
C PHE A 254 0.36 -9.99 15.20
N LEU A 255 0.84 -11.10 14.64
CA LEU A 255 0.15 -11.96 13.69
C LEU A 255 -0.44 -13.17 14.42
N THR A 256 -1.37 -12.94 15.34
CA THR A 256 -1.85 -13.97 16.28
C THR A 256 -3.10 -14.69 15.82
N SER A 257 -3.79 -14.24 14.77
CA SER A 257 -4.93 -14.94 14.20
C SER A 257 -4.49 -16.26 13.57
N GLU A 258 -5.30 -17.30 13.73
CA GLU A 258 -4.97 -18.64 13.23
C GLU A 258 -4.68 -18.61 11.71
N GLY A 259 -3.61 -19.26 11.29
CA GLY A 259 -3.13 -19.26 9.90
C GLY A 259 -2.30 -18.04 9.51
N SER A 260 -2.16 -17.06 10.40
CA SER A 260 -1.31 -15.88 10.13
C SER A 260 0.17 -16.24 10.20
N ARG A 261 0.98 -15.61 9.34
CA ARG A 261 2.43 -15.79 9.31
C ARG A 261 3.15 -14.64 8.62
N MET A 262 4.44 -14.56 8.87
CA MET A 262 5.38 -13.70 8.15
C MET A 262 6.33 -14.55 7.31
N GLU A 263 6.63 -14.06 6.11
CA GLU A 263 7.68 -14.61 5.25
C GLU A 263 8.65 -13.50 4.84
N VAL A 264 9.94 -13.78 4.88
CA VAL A 264 10.99 -12.88 4.41
C VAL A 264 11.43 -13.31 3.02
N ILE A 265 11.42 -12.37 2.08
CA ILE A 265 11.75 -12.62 0.68
C ILE A 265 13.22 -12.26 0.46
N ASP A 266 14.03 -13.26 0.17
CA ASP A 266 15.45 -13.08 -0.14
C ASP A 266 15.62 -12.36 -1.48
N HIS A 267 16.66 -11.55 -1.61
CA HIS A 267 16.99 -10.81 -2.84
C HIS A 267 15.86 -9.87 -3.28
N ALA A 268 15.15 -9.29 -2.33
CA ALA A 268 14.11 -8.28 -2.55
C ALA A 268 14.28 -7.14 -1.55
N GLY A 269 14.14 -5.91 -2.05
CA GLY A 269 14.02 -4.68 -1.30
C GLY A 269 12.57 -4.35 -0.98
N HIS A 270 12.24 -3.08 -1.09
CA HIS A 270 10.92 -2.56 -0.74
C HIS A 270 9.80 -3.02 -1.69
N PHE A 271 10.10 -3.04 -3.00
CA PHE A 271 9.12 -3.39 -4.03
C PHE A 271 9.15 -4.88 -4.34
N LEU A 272 9.09 -5.72 -3.30
CA LEU A 272 9.28 -7.18 -3.37
C LEU A 272 8.36 -7.88 -4.38
N GLN A 273 7.15 -7.35 -4.62
CA GLN A 273 6.20 -7.86 -5.61
C GLN A 273 6.65 -7.67 -7.06
N LEU A 274 7.56 -6.72 -7.29
CA LEU A 274 8.20 -6.46 -8.58
C LEU A 274 9.55 -7.16 -8.70
N GLU A 275 10.30 -7.23 -7.60
CA GLU A 275 11.66 -7.78 -7.56
C GLU A 275 11.68 -9.32 -7.57
N GLN A 276 10.72 -9.96 -6.89
CA GLN A 276 10.58 -11.41 -6.80
C GLN A 276 9.14 -11.88 -7.10
N PRO A 277 8.60 -11.54 -8.30
CA PRO A 277 7.18 -11.74 -8.59
C PRO A 277 6.74 -13.20 -8.52
N GLU A 278 7.58 -14.16 -8.94
CA GLU A 278 7.22 -15.59 -8.90
C GLU A 278 7.07 -16.09 -7.45
N VAL A 279 7.96 -15.66 -6.55
CA VAL A 279 7.95 -16.06 -5.15
C VAL A 279 6.76 -15.41 -4.45
N VAL A 280 6.58 -14.11 -4.63
CA VAL A 280 5.49 -13.35 -4.01
C VAL A 280 4.13 -13.86 -4.49
N ASN A 281 3.94 -14.01 -5.80
CA ASN A 281 2.67 -14.51 -6.37
C ASN A 281 2.33 -15.90 -5.81
N ARG A 282 3.28 -16.82 -5.77
CA ARG A 282 3.05 -18.16 -5.20
C ARG A 282 2.60 -18.09 -3.75
N LEU A 283 3.30 -17.33 -2.89
CA LEU A 283 2.96 -17.20 -1.47
C LEU A 283 1.59 -16.57 -1.27
N VAL A 284 1.26 -15.54 -2.04
CA VAL A 284 -0.05 -14.90 -2.01
C VAL A 284 -1.14 -15.88 -2.44
N LEU A 285 -0.98 -16.53 -3.61
CA LEU A 285 -1.98 -17.48 -4.12
C LEU A 285 -2.22 -18.66 -3.19
N ASP A 286 -1.15 -19.28 -2.67
CA ASP A 286 -1.25 -20.37 -1.70
C ASP A 286 -2.04 -19.94 -0.45
N PHE A 287 -1.89 -18.69 -0.05
CA PHE A 287 -2.55 -18.15 1.13
C PHE A 287 -4.01 -17.76 0.89
N VAL A 288 -4.29 -17.07 -0.22
CA VAL A 288 -5.67 -16.59 -0.48
C VAL A 288 -6.59 -17.68 -1.03
N SER A 289 -6.05 -18.79 -1.53
CA SER A 289 -6.82 -19.92 -2.02
C SER A 289 -7.09 -21.00 -0.97
N SER A 290 -6.49 -20.90 0.22
CA SER A 290 -6.63 -21.86 1.32
C SER A 290 -7.90 -21.68 2.16
#